data_775eb39b7f91c6a7a34e474ad1a3166a
#
_entry.id   775eb39b7f91c6a7a34e474ad1a3166a
#
_cell.length_a   1.000
_cell.length_b   1.000
_cell.length_c   1.000
_cell.angle_alpha   90.00
_cell.angle_beta   90.00
_cell.angle_gamma   90.00
#
_symmetry.space_group_name_H-M   'P 1'
#
loop_
_entity.id
_entity.type
_entity.pdbx_description
1 polymer ?
#
loop_
_entity_poly.entity_id
_entity_poly.type
_entity_poly.pdbx_seq_one_letter_code
_entity_poly.pdbx_strand_id
1 'polypeptide(L)' 'MIHVDSAAIDEVAYDAASRRLTIRFVHGGRYIYLDVPPRVARGLLAAPSHGRYFHDHIRDRYVFRH' A
#
# COMPACT_ATOMS: atom_id res chain seq x y z
N MET A 1 4.42 7.61 8.76
CA MET A 1 3.46 6.63 8.23
C MET A 1 2.03 7.11 8.46
N ILE A 2 1.15 6.77 7.59
CA ILE A 2 -0.25 7.21 7.64
C ILE A 2 -1.11 6.06 8.15
N HIS A 3 -1.82 6.29 9.25
CA HIS A 3 -2.83 5.35 9.73
C HIS A 3 -4.06 5.43 8.84
N VAL A 4 -4.58 4.27 8.45
CA VAL A 4 -5.81 4.19 7.67
C VAL A 4 -6.86 3.39 8.43
N ASP A 5 -8.11 3.78 8.27
CA ASP A 5 -9.23 3.10 8.91
C ASP A 5 -9.70 1.96 8.01
N SER A 6 -9.07 0.81 8.18
CA SER A 6 -9.33 -0.37 7.35
C SER A 6 -9.23 -1.63 8.21
N ALA A 7 -10.05 -2.63 7.89
CA ALA A 7 -9.96 -3.93 8.54
C ALA A 7 -8.72 -4.73 8.12
N ALA A 8 -8.15 -4.43 6.96
CA ALA A 8 -7.04 -5.19 6.39
C ALA A 8 -5.69 -4.47 6.53
N ILE A 9 -5.68 -3.15 6.39
CA ILE A 9 -4.46 -2.34 6.33
C ILE A 9 -4.43 -1.39 7.52
N ASP A 10 -3.31 -1.37 8.23
CA ASP A 10 -3.11 -0.55 9.43
C ASP A 10 -2.40 0.77 9.09
N GLU A 11 -1.29 0.70 8.35
CA GLU A 11 -0.49 1.88 8.04
C GLU A 11 0.02 1.82 6.60
N VAL A 12 0.19 3.01 6.01
CA VAL A 12 0.74 3.18 4.67
C VAL A 12 1.79 4.27 4.70
N ALA A 13 2.93 4.04 4.05
CA ALA A 13 3.95 5.04 3.83
C ALA A 13 4.39 4.97 2.37
N TYR A 14 4.58 6.12 1.74
CA TYR A 14 5.04 6.16 0.36
C TYR A 14 6.21 7.13 0.22
N ASP A 15 7.28 6.64 -0.40
CA ASP A 15 8.44 7.45 -0.74
C ASP A 15 8.44 7.67 -2.25
N ALA A 16 8.09 8.87 -2.68
CA ALA A 16 7.98 9.21 -4.09
C ALA A 16 9.34 9.18 -4.79
N ALA A 17 10.41 9.52 -4.10
CA ALA A 17 11.75 9.55 -4.69
C ALA A 17 12.21 8.13 -5.09
N SER A 18 11.97 7.15 -4.23
CA SER A 18 12.34 5.75 -4.50
C SER A 18 11.19 4.92 -5.07
N ARG A 19 9.99 5.46 -5.10
CA ARG A 19 8.75 4.76 -5.51
C ARG A 19 8.47 3.52 -4.68
N ARG A 20 8.82 3.56 -3.41
CA ARG A 20 8.56 2.47 -2.47
C ARG A 20 7.29 2.75 -1.69
N LEU A 21 6.36 1.80 -1.77
CA LEU A 21 5.12 1.84 -1.02
C LEU A 21 5.20 0.81 0.09
N THR A 22 5.23 1.27 1.34
CA THR A 22 5.25 0.38 2.50
C THR A 22 3.84 0.25 3.04
N ILE A 23 3.37 -0.99 3.19
CA ILE A 23 2.05 -1.29 3.72
C ILE A 23 2.20 -2.21 4.91
N ARG A 24 1.61 -1.81 6.04
CA ARG A 24 1.51 -2.66 7.21
C ARG A 24 0.10 -3.21 7.29
N PHE A 25 0.00 -4.53 7.26
CA PHE A 25 -1.28 -5.23 7.35
C PHE A 25 -1.61 -5.54 8.80
N VAL A 26 -2.90 -5.49 9.13
CA VAL A 26 -3.35 -5.74 10.51
C VAL A 26 -2.91 -7.11 11.00
N HIS A 27 -2.98 -8.13 10.16
CA HIS A 27 -2.64 -9.50 10.53
C HIS A 27 -1.49 -10.11 9.74
N GLY A 28 -0.87 -9.37 8.83
CA GLY A 28 0.10 -9.91 7.89
C GLY A 28 1.51 -9.35 7.94
N GLY A 29 1.80 -8.43 8.84
CA GLY A 29 3.11 -7.80 8.90
C GLY A 29 3.29 -6.67 7.88
N ARG A 30 4.54 -6.32 7.62
CA ARG A 30 4.89 -5.16 6.79
C ARG A 30 5.53 -5.63 5.48
N TYR A 31 5.09 -5.02 4.36
CA TYR A 31 5.61 -5.30 3.04
C TYR A 31 6.00 -4.01 2.36
N ILE A 32 7.09 -4.04 1.59
CA ILE A 32 7.56 -2.90 0.81
C ILE A 32 7.39 -3.25 -0.66
N TYR A 33 6.51 -2.54 -1.36
CA TYR A 33 6.26 -2.71 -2.78
C TYR A 33 7.16 -1.76 -3.57
N LEU A 34 7.83 -2.29 -4.60
CA LEU A 34 8.86 -1.57 -5.34
C LEU A 34 8.30 -1.03 -6.65
N ASP A 35 8.82 0.12 -7.07
CA ASP A 35 8.50 0.74 -8.35
C ASP A 35 7.00 1.04 -8.51
N VAL A 36 6.39 1.54 -7.44
CA VAL A 36 4.97 1.91 -7.44
C VAL A 36 4.82 3.36 -7.88
N PRO A 37 4.04 3.64 -8.95
CA PRO A 37 3.84 5.03 -9.37
C PRO A 37 3.08 5.86 -8.32
N PRO A 38 3.33 7.16 -8.25
CA PRO A 38 2.64 8.02 -7.29
C PRO A 38 1.10 7.97 -7.38
N ARG A 39 0.55 7.85 -8.59
CA ARG A 39 -0.90 7.77 -8.76
C ARG A 39 -1.52 6.55 -8.10
N VAL A 40 -0.78 5.44 -8.07
CA VAL A 40 -1.24 4.20 -7.43
C VAL A 40 -1.25 4.36 -5.92
N ALA A 41 -0.19 4.95 -5.36
CA ALA A 41 -0.12 5.22 -3.92
C ALA A 41 -1.23 6.20 -3.50
N ARG A 42 -1.46 7.26 -4.26
CA ARG A 42 -2.54 8.22 -3.97
C ARG A 42 -3.90 7.56 -4.06
N GLY A 43 -4.10 6.69 -5.04
CA GLY A 43 -5.35 5.95 -5.19
C GLY A 43 -5.64 5.05 -3.99
N LEU A 44 -4.61 4.41 -3.45
CA LEU A 44 -4.76 3.59 -2.25
C LEU A 44 -5.26 4.42 -1.07
N LEU A 45 -4.64 5.59 -0.83
CA LEU A 45 -5.00 6.45 0.28
C LEU A 45 -6.40 7.05 0.14
N ALA A 46 -6.83 7.32 -1.09
CA ALA A 46 -8.14 7.90 -1.38
C ALA A 46 -9.26 6.88 -1.54
N ALA A 47 -8.93 5.60 -1.60
CA ALA A 47 -9.92 4.56 -1.91
C ALA A 47 -10.95 4.41 -0.79
N PRO A 48 -12.24 4.20 -1.15
CA PRO A 48 -13.28 3.90 -0.16
C PRO A 48 -13.00 2.62 0.62
N SER A 49 -12.36 1.64 -0.03
CA SER A 49 -11.88 0.42 0.61
C SER A 49 -10.40 0.23 0.28
N HIS A 50 -9.55 0.43 1.28
CA HIS A 50 -8.10 0.30 1.10
C HIS A 50 -7.71 -1.14 0.76
N GLY A 51 -8.32 -2.11 1.44
CA GLY A 51 -8.03 -3.52 1.18
C GLY A 51 -8.43 -3.96 -0.22
N ARG A 52 -9.57 -3.51 -0.71
CA ARG A 52 -10.02 -3.84 -2.05
C ARG A 52 -9.16 -3.19 -3.12
N TYR A 53 -8.82 -1.92 -2.92
CA TYR A 53 -7.91 -1.22 -3.84
C TYR A 53 -6.56 -1.94 -3.93
N PHE A 54 -6.01 -2.32 -2.79
CA PHE A 54 -4.77 -3.08 -2.75
C PHE A 54 -4.88 -4.38 -3.55
N HIS A 55 -5.95 -5.13 -3.33
CA HIS A 55 -6.18 -6.40 -4.02
C HIS A 55 -6.29 -6.20 -5.53
N ASP A 56 -7.00 -5.15 -5.98
CA ASP A 56 -7.28 -4.93 -7.39
C ASP A 56 -6.12 -4.28 -8.15
N HIS A 57 -5.30 -3.47 -7.48
CA HIS A 57 -4.33 -2.60 -8.17
C HIS A 57 -2.87 -2.81 -7.76
N ILE A 58 -2.59 -3.45 -6.65
CA ILE A 58 -1.24 -3.57 -6.12
C ILE A 58 -0.80 -5.03 -6.00
N ARG A 59 -1.63 -5.86 -5.42
CA ARG A 59 -1.34 -7.26 -5.21
C ARG A 59 -1.05 -7.94 -6.57
N ASP A 60 0.04 -8.69 -6.64
CA ASP A 60 0.49 -9.42 -7.83
C ASP A 60 0.85 -8.52 -9.03
N ARG A 61 0.94 -7.20 -8.82
CA ARG A 61 1.34 -6.27 -9.87
C ARG A 61 2.71 -5.66 -9.65
N TYR A 62 3.22 -5.70 -8.43
CA TYR A 62 4.52 -5.13 -8.08
C TYR A 62 5.33 -6.12 -7.28
N VAL A 63 6.64 -6.07 -7.46
CA VAL A 63 7.59 -6.84 -6.64
C VAL A 63 7.54 -6.29 -5.22
N PHE A 64 7.64 -7.17 -4.24
CA PHE A 64 7.63 -6.74 -2.85
C PHE A 64 8.73 -7.41 -2.04
N ARG A 65 9.05 -6.80 -0.91
CA ARG A 65 9.95 -7.33 0.10
C ARG A 65 9.30 -7.22 1.48
N HIS A 66 9.77 -8.07 2.36
CA HIS A 66 9.35 -8.03 3.77
C HIS A 66 10.13 -7.03 4.58
#